data_c06757542ff17c427d4c45cdef36597b
#
_entry.id   c06757542ff17c427d4c45cdef36597b
#
_cell.length_a   1.000
_cell.length_b   1.000
_cell.length_c   1.000
_cell.angle_alpha   90.00
_cell.angle_beta   90.00
_cell.angle_gamma   90.00
#
_symmetry.space_group_name_H-M   'P 1'
#
loop_
_entity.id
_entity.type
_entity.pdbx_description
1 polymer ?
#
loop_
_entity_poly.entity_id
_entity_poly.type
_entity_poly.pdbx_seq_one_letter_code
_entity_poly.pdbx_strand_id
1 'polypeptide(L)' 'MSINLHDKLDFTSKYLGNQKRWMSPEELALEYGFSKSTQAKMRMANNSSTIPFSKIGGKYIRYDRVAIDKWLEDHSVQGA' A
#
# COMPACT_ATOMS: atom_id res chain seq x y z
N MET A 1 20.66 10.69 -21.03
CA MET A 1 20.53 10.60 -20.51
C MET A 1 20.38 10.29 -20.10
N SER A 2 20.15 10.28 -20.31
CA SER A 2 19.84 10.04 -19.62
C SER A 2 19.36 9.71 -19.24
N ILE A 3 19.18 9.60 -19.45
CA ILE A 3 18.65 9.34 -18.84
C ILE A 3 18.41 9.13 -18.35
N ASN A 4 18.33 9.18 -18.62
CA ASN A 4 18.04 9.00 -17.91
C ASN A 4 17.74 8.57 -17.55
N LEU A 5 17.71 8.41 -17.78
CA LEU A 5 17.35 8.02 -17.23
C LEU A 5 17.04 8.02 -16.69
N HIS A 6 16.79 8.27 -16.86
CA HIS A 6 16.41 8.38 -16.18
C HIS A 6 15.79 8.46 -16.05
N ASP A 7 16.12 8.68 -16.45
CA ASP A 7 15.55 8.78 -16.32
C ASP A 7 15.16 8.26 -16.47
N LYS A 8 15.40 8.05 -16.65
CA LYS A 8 15.01 7.47 -16.69
C LYS A 8 14.70 6.97 -16.30
N LEU A 9 14.53 7.05 -16.39
CA LEU A 9 14.10 6.59 -15.86
C LEU A 9 13.41 6.38 -15.57
N ASP A 10 13.31 6.57 -15.59
CA ASP A 10 12.59 6.41 -15.23
C ASP A 10 11.93 5.79 -15.48
N PHE A 11 11.80 5.42 -15.64
CA PHE A 11 11.15 4.73 -15.72
C PHE A 11 10.87 4.15 -15.45
N THR A 12 11.06 3.97 -15.40
CA THR A 12 10.70 3.33 -15.02
C THR A 12 10.29 3.38 -14.33
N SER A 13 10.19 4.04 -14.16
CA SER A 13 9.71 4.11 -13.43
C SER A 13 8.73 4.06 -13.49
N LYS A 14 8.25 4.18 -13.96
CA LYS A 14 7.36 4.10 -13.70
C LYS A 14 6.77 3.22 -13.27
N TYR A 15 6.37 3.01 -13.61
CA TYR A 15 6.19 2.14 -12.79
C TYR A 15 7.05 2.00 -11.76
N LEU A 16 7.98 2.35 -11.84
CA LEU A 16 8.92 2.23 -10.79
C LEU A 16 8.60 3.18 -9.67
N GLY A 17 8.14 4.37 -9.97
CA GLY A 17 7.72 5.31 -8.95
C GLY A 17 6.60 4.79 -8.09
N ASN A 18 5.84 3.84 -8.62
CA ASN A 18 4.70 3.26 -7.92
C ASN A 18 5.09 2.14 -6.99
N GLN A 19 6.36 1.81 -6.93
CA GLN A 19 6.82 0.66 -6.17
C GLN A 19 7.45 1.04 -4.85
N LYS A 20 7.28 2.26 -4.41
CA LYS A 20 7.84 2.66 -3.12
C LYS A 20 7.17 1.84 -2.01
N ARG A 21 7.94 1.59 -0.96
CA ARG A 21 7.52 0.68 0.09
C ARG A 21 6.37 1.25 0.94
N TRP A 22 6.47 2.51 1.33
CA TRP A 22 5.50 3.11 2.24
C TRP A 22 4.48 3.94 1.49
N MET A 23 3.21 3.63 1.71
CA MET A 23 2.11 4.27 1.00
C MET A 23 1.26 5.11 1.95
N SER A 24 0.78 6.24 1.43
CA SER A 24 -0.23 7.02 2.12
C SER A 24 -1.60 6.35 1.97
N PRO A 25 -2.61 6.76 2.76
CA PRO A 25 -3.97 6.25 2.56
C PRO A 25 -4.49 6.50 1.15
N GLU A 26 -4.16 7.65 0.56
CA GLU A 26 -4.58 7.95 -0.82
C GLU A 26 -3.96 6.97 -1.81
N GLU A 27 -2.69 6.66 -1.62
CA GLU A 27 -2.01 5.73 -2.50
C GLU A 27 -2.56 4.32 -2.36
N LEU A 28 -2.87 3.90 -1.14
CA LEU A 28 -3.48 2.59 -0.94
C LEU A 28 -4.84 2.52 -1.62
N ALA A 29 -5.63 3.59 -1.53
CA ALA A 29 -6.93 3.62 -2.20
C ALA A 29 -6.79 3.49 -3.70
N LEU A 30 -5.84 4.21 -4.29
CA LEU A 30 -5.64 4.18 -5.74
C LEU A 30 -5.09 2.85 -6.23
N GLU A 31 -4.12 2.29 -5.52
CA GLU A 31 -3.43 1.10 -6.01
C GLU A 31 -4.13 -0.20 -5.65
N TYR A 32 -4.79 -0.24 -4.50
CA TYR A 32 -5.40 -1.48 -4.01
C TYR A 32 -6.93 -1.42 -3.97
N GLY A 33 -7.50 -0.25 -4.22
CA GLY A 33 -8.95 -0.14 -4.31
C GLY A 33 -9.69 -0.03 -2.99
N PHE A 34 -8.98 0.16 -1.88
CA PHE A 34 -9.63 0.32 -0.59
C PHE A 34 -9.85 1.81 -0.31
N SER A 35 -11.11 2.25 -0.31
CA SER A 35 -11.41 3.65 -0.01
C SER A 35 -10.93 4.04 1.38
N LYS A 36 -10.74 5.32 1.63
CA LYS A 36 -10.24 5.77 2.92
C LYS A 36 -11.20 5.42 4.05
N SER A 37 -12.51 5.44 3.80
CA SER A 37 -13.47 5.04 4.83
C SER A 37 -13.38 3.54 5.11
N THR A 38 -13.19 2.72 4.08
CA THR A 38 -12.99 1.29 4.28
C THR A 38 -11.71 1.03 5.06
N GLN A 39 -10.64 1.74 4.72
CA GLN A 39 -9.37 1.61 5.45
C GLN A 39 -9.56 1.91 6.92
N ALA A 40 -10.31 2.96 7.26
CA ALA A 40 -10.55 3.33 8.66
C ALA A 40 -11.21 2.19 9.41
N LYS A 41 -12.19 1.55 8.79
CA LYS A 41 -12.86 0.40 9.41
C LYS A 41 -11.91 -0.77 9.59
N MET A 42 -11.06 -1.02 8.59
CA MET A 42 -10.11 -2.13 8.65
C MET A 42 -9.02 -1.91 9.68
N ARG A 43 -8.64 -0.64 9.92
CA ARG A 43 -7.65 -0.35 10.96
C ARG A 43 -8.24 -0.54 12.36
N MET A 44 -9.55 -0.42 12.52
CA MET A 44 -10.22 -0.54 13.81
C MET A 44 -10.65 -1.95 14.14
N ALA A 45 -10.54 -2.87 13.19
CA ALA A 45 -10.90 -4.26 13.45
C ALA A 45 -9.98 -4.87 14.49
N ASN A 46 -10.50 -5.80 15.28
CA ASN A 46 -9.75 -6.46 16.35
C ASN A 46 -9.57 -7.95 16.08
N ASN A 47 -9.40 -8.31 14.82
CA ASN A 47 -9.26 -9.70 14.45
C ASN A 47 -8.27 -9.81 13.28
N SER A 48 -8.23 -10.97 12.64
CA SER A 48 -7.29 -11.21 11.55
C SER A 48 -7.54 -10.32 10.34
N SER A 49 -8.67 -9.63 10.30
CA SER A 49 -8.96 -8.70 9.21
C SER A 49 -8.36 -7.31 9.41
N THR A 50 -7.66 -7.09 10.52
CA THR A 50 -7.03 -5.80 10.77
C THR A 50 -5.92 -5.57 9.76
N ILE A 51 -6.03 -4.46 9.04
CA ILE A 51 -5.02 -4.13 8.03
C ILE A 51 -3.74 -3.66 8.73
N PRO A 52 -2.56 -4.14 8.29
CA PRO A 52 -1.32 -3.67 8.90
C PRO A 52 -1.04 -2.22 8.53
N PHE A 53 -0.71 -1.40 9.53
CA PHE A 53 -0.43 0.01 9.30
C PHE A 53 0.52 0.54 10.37
N SER A 54 1.14 1.69 10.05
CA SER A 54 1.97 2.44 11.00
C SER A 54 1.35 3.80 11.20
N LYS A 55 1.43 4.32 12.41
CA LYS A 55 0.86 5.62 12.75
C LYS A 55 1.95 6.48 13.38
N ILE A 56 2.25 7.59 12.73
CA ILE A 56 3.35 8.45 13.14
C ILE A 56 2.79 9.74 13.71
N GLY A 57 3.29 10.14 14.88
CA GLY A 57 2.85 11.37 15.53
C GLY A 57 1.39 11.36 15.90
N GLY A 58 0.79 10.19 16.01
CA GLY A 58 -0.61 10.07 16.41
C GLY A 58 -1.60 10.43 15.31
N LYS A 59 -1.13 10.74 14.10
CA LYS A 59 -2.08 11.16 13.05
C LYS A 59 -1.70 10.75 11.63
N TYR A 60 -0.45 10.48 11.34
CA TYR A 60 -0.05 10.14 9.97
C TYR A 60 -0.05 8.64 9.78
N ILE A 61 -0.93 8.15 8.92
CA ILE A 61 -1.05 6.72 8.63
C ILE A 61 -0.19 6.39 7.43
N ARG A 62 0.57 5.29 7.53
CA ARG A 62 1.35 4.78 6.41
C ARG A 62 1.20 3.26 6.35
N TYR A 63 1.23 2.73 5.15
CA TYR A 63 1.08 1.29 4.92
C TYR A 63 2.34 0.77 4.27
N ASP A 64 2.86 -0.34 4.81
CA ASP A 64 4.01 -1.03 4.24
C ASP A 64 3.51 -1.93 3.11
N ARG A 65 3.94 -1.64 1.89
CA ARG A 65 3.50 -2.41 0.72
C ARG A 65 3.74 -3.90 0.89
N VAL A 66 4.90 -4.28 1.44
CA VAL A 66 5.23 -5.69 1.67
C VAL A 66 4.24 -6.33 2.64
N ALA A 67 3.93 -5.64 3.72
CA ALA A 67 2.99 -6.15 4.71
C ALA A 67 1.57 -6.23 4.14
N ILE A 68 1.18 -5.27 3.32
CA ILE A 68 -0.15 -5.28 2.69
C ILE A 68 -0.26 -6.48 1.75
N ASP A 69 0.76 -6.71 0.92
CA ASP A 69 0.72 -7.83 -0.01
C ASP A 69 0.63 -9.16 0.73
N LYS A 70 1.38 -9.31 1.81
CA LYS A 70 1.31 -10.53 2.61
C LYS A 70 -0.05 -10.68 3.29
N TRP A 71 -0.58 -9.59 3.80
CA TRP A 71 -1.90 -9.60 4.44
C TRP A 71 -2.98 -10.04 3.45
N LEU A 72 -2.89 -9.57 2.21
CA LEU A 72 -3.83 -9.99 1.17
C LEU A 72 -3.65 -11.47 0.84
N GLU A 73 -2.42 -11.94 0.77
CA GLU A 73 -2.17 -13.37 0.53
C GLU A 73 -2.76 -14.22 1.66
N ASP A 74 -2.62 -13.76 2.89
CA ASP A 74 -3.16 -14.47 4.05
C ASP A 74 -4.69 -14.53 4.03
N HIS A 75 -5.34 -13.67 3.26
CA HIS A 75 -6.79 -13.65 3.13
C HIS A 75 -7.27 -14.33 1.84
N SER A 76 -6.40 -15.03 1.14
CA SER A 76 -6.78 -15.75 -0.08
C SER A 76 -7.82 -16.81 0.24
N VAL A 77 -8.78 -16.96 -0.67
CA VAL A 77 -9.82 -17.98 -0.54
C VAL A 77 -9.45 -19.14 -1.45
N GLN A 78 -9.15 -20.28 -0.84
CA GLN A 78 -8.71 -21.47 -1.57
C GLN A 78 -9.89 -22.11 -2.29
N GLY A 79 -9.65 -22.50 -3.53
CA GLY A 79 -10.65 -23.21 -4.31
C GLY A 79 -11.79 -22.34 -4.80
N ALA A 80 -11.66 -21.04 -4.67
CA ALA A 80 -12.71 -20.12 -5.10
C ALA A 80 -12.65 -19.85 -6.60
#